data_48eb613340c1282c980baf3fb7e179a0
#
_entry.id   48eb613340c1282c980baf3fb7e179a0
#
_cell.length_a   1.000
_cell.length_b   1.000
_cell.length_c   1.000
_cell.angle_alpha   90.00
_cell.angle_beta   90.00
_cell.angle_gamma   90.00
#
_symmetry.space_group_name_H-M   'P 1'
#
loop_
_entity.id
_entity.type
_entity.pdbx_description
1 polymer ?
#
loop_
_entity_poly.entity_id
_entity_poly.type
_entity_poly.pdbx_seq_one_letter_code
_entity_poly.pdbx_strand_id
1 'polypeptide(L)'
;MNRNIRLLILMLIFGIPVSAQIGEHRNDFAIGFNGGYMMSSVGFTPEVQQKQHGGLTGGFSMRYTCEKYFKTICSIYAEVNYAQAGWEEDILDKENNPVIITETKEAMAYKRTINYIQVPIFAHLAWGRETRGLNIFVNAGPQFGLYLSDSQKTNFSVEHMPATDNNRVSPVVAQDTMAVKNKLDYGIALGLGAEYSIPKVGHFLAEARYYYGLGNIYGASKRDYFGKSNYGQIVLKLSYLFDITRTKNVKRK
;
A
#
# COMPACT_ATOMS: atom_id res chain seq x y z
N MET A 1 -36.43 4.90 -6.10
CA MET A 1 -36.00 4.02 -7.20
C MET A 1 -36.79 2.73 -7.15
N ASN A 2 -37.65 2.50 -8.13
CA ASN A 2 -38.64 1.41 -8.15
C ASN A 2 -37.97 0.02 -8.10
N ARG A 3 -38.62 -0.89 -7.31
CA ARG A 3 -38.15 -2.30 -7.15
C ARG A 3 -37.89 -3.00 -8.49
N ASN A 4 -38.68 -2.69 -9.49
CA ASN A 4 -38.55 -3.25 -10.85
C ASN A 4 -37.32 -2.74 -11.59
N ILE A 5 -36.87 -1.51 -11.35
CA ILE A 5 -35.63 -0.95 -11.95
C ILE A 5 -34.39 -1.62 -11.33
N ARG A 6 -34.41 -1.93 -10.04
CA ARG A 6 -33.32 -2.67 -9.38
C ARG A 6 -33.20 -4.10 -9.89
N LEU A 7 -34.32 -4.76 -10.14
CA LEU A 7 -34.36 -6.10 -10.74
C LEU A 7 -33.86 -6.08 -12.20
N LEU A 8 -34.23 -5.05 -12.97
CA LEU A 8 -33.77 -4.89 -14.36
C LEU A 8 -32.24 -4.65 -14.44
N ILE A 9 -31.70 -3.83 -13.54
CA ILE A 9 -30.26 -3.59 -13.42
C ILE A 9 -29.53 -4.87 -13.01
N LEU A 10 -30.09 -5.64 -12.07
CA LEU A 10 -29.52 -6.92 -11.65
C LEU A 10 -29.53 -7.94 -12.80
N MET A 11 -30.60 -8.03 -13.57
CA MET A 11 -30.67 -8.91 -14.77
C MET A 11 -29.73 -8.47 -15.90
N LEU A 12 -29.49 -7.16 -16.07
CA LEU A 12 -28.52 -6.66 -17.04
C LEU A 12 -27.07 -7.00 -16.65
N ILE A 13 -26.76 -7.05 -15.36
CA ILE A 13 -25.42 -7.44 -14.84
C ILE A 13 -25.18 -8.96 -15.03
N PHE A 14 -26.23 -9.79 -14.87
CA PHE A 14 -26.13 -11.25 -15.03
C PHE A 14 -26.40 -11.73 -16.46
N GLY A 15 -26.86 -10.87 -17.35
CA GLY A 15 -27.22 -11.21 -18.74
C GLY A 15 -26.10 -11.04 -19.77
N ILE A 16 -24.87 -10.73 -19.34
CA ILE A 16 -23.73 -10.74 -20.24
C ILE A 16 -23.43 -12.23 -20.54
N PRO A 17 -23.59 -12.72 -21.78
CA PRO A 17 -23.16 -14.06 -22.11
C PRO A 17 -21.65 -14.10 -21.88
N VAL A 18 -21.21 -14.73 -20.81
CA VAL A 18 -19.82 -15.13 -20.62
C VAL A 18 -19.57 -16.19 -21.69
N SER A 19 -19.22 -15.76 -22.90
CA SER A 19 -18.56 -16.63 -23.84
C SER A 19 -17.34 -17.12 -23.13
N ALA A 20 -17.31 -18.36 -22.69
CA ALA A 20 -16.15 -18.99 -22.09
C ALA A 20 -15.06 -19.05 -23.18
N GLN A 21 -14.35 -17.95 -23.33
CA GLN A 21 -13.18 -17.89 -24.20
C GLN A 21 -12.13 -18.73 -23.53
N ILE A 22 -11.76 -19.82 -24.17
CA ILE A 22 -10.72 -20.72 -23.71
C ILE A 22 -9.40 -19.91 -23.79
N GLY A 23 -8.89 -19.49 -22.64
CA GLY A 23 -7.59 -18.86 -22.53
C GLY A 23 -6.46 -19.83 -22.88
N GLU A 24 -5.37 -19.30 -23.37
CA GLU A 24 -4.16 -20.09 -23.53
C GLU A 24 -3.55 -20.32 -22.16
N HIS A 25 -3.56 -21.56 -21.68
CA HIS A 25 -2.93 -21.91 -20.40
C HIS A 25 -1.44 -21.63 -20.44
N ARG A 26 -0.95 -21.00 -19.40
CA ARG A 26 0.47 -20.70 -19.16
C ARG A 26 0.90 -21.31 -17.83
N ASN A 27 2.16 -21.67 -17.76
CA ASN A 27 2.79 -22.15 -16.54
C ASN A 27 4.16 -21.48 -16.42
N ASP A 28 4.14 -20.14 -16.43
CA ASP A 28 5.37 -19.36 -16.35
C ASP A 28 5.55 -18.86 -14.94
N PHE A 29 6.70 -19.16 -14.36
CA PHE A 29 7.05 -18.74 -13.00
C PHE A 29 8.30 -17.86 -13.04
N ALA A 30 8.19 -16.66 -12.47
CA ALA A 30 9.26 -15.70 -12.36
C ALA A 30 9.44 -15.26 -10.91
N ILE A 31 10.68 -15.03 -10.51
CA ILE A 31 11.03 -14.49 -9.19
C ILE A 31 11.97 -13.31 -9.36
N GLY A 32 12.08 -12.49 -8.34
CA GLY A 32 13.00 -11.36 -8.39
C GLY A 32 12.99 -10.51 -7.14
N PHE A 33 13.46 -9.29 -7.31
CA PHE A 33 13.63 -8.32 -6.25
C PHE A 33 12.85 -7.06 -6.56
N ASN A 34 12.46 -6.36 -5.52
CA ASN A 34 11.82 -5.07 -5.64
C ASN A 34 12.37 -4.08 -4.61
N GLY A 35 12.23 -2.80 -4.92
CA GLY A 35 12.55 -1.72 -4.01
C GLY A 35 11.79 -0.46 -4.40
N GLY A 36 11.51 0.39 -3.43
CA GLY A 36 10.75 1.59 -3.69
C GLY A 36 10.71 2.56 -2.52
N TYR A 37 10.10 3.70 -2.80
CA TYR A 37 9.82 4.75 -1.84
C TYR A 37 8.34 4.74 -1.48
N MET A 38 8.05 4.82 -0.19
CA MET A 38 6.70 4.81 0.34
C MET A 38 6.40 6.12 1.04
N MET A 39 5.27 6.71 0.73
CA MET A 39 4.66 7.82 1.44
C MET A 39 3.46 7.26 2.21
N SER A 40 3.42 7.50 3.52
CA SER A 40 2.35 6.97 4.37
C SER A 40 1.78 8.04 5.29
N SER A 41 0.51 7.84 5.66
CA SER A 41 -0.20 8.61 6.67
C SER A 41 -1.17 7.69 7.40
N VAL A 42 -1.70 8.14 8.54
CA VAL A 42 -2.67 7.37 9.34
C VAL A 42 -3.95 8.17 9.48
N GLY A 43 -5.07 7.59 9.08
CA GLY A 43 -6.40 8.19 9.27
C GLY A 43 -6.84 8.03 10.73
N PHE A 44 -6.59 9.04 11.56
CA PHE A 44 -7.04 9.07 12.95
C PHE A 44 -8.47 9.60 13.11
N THR A 45 -9.17 9.07 14.11
CA THR A 45 -10.42 9.67 14.61
C THR A 45 -10.39 9.59 16.14
N PRO A 46 -10.31 10.71 16.89
CA PRO A 46 -10.26 12.10 16.42
C PRO A 46 -9.05 12.41 15.53
N GLU A 47 -9.18 13.43 14.67
CA GLU A 47 -8.20 13.77 13.65
C GLU A 47 -6.91 14.32 14.25
N VAL A 48 -5.78 13.90 13.68
CA VAL A 48 -4.44 14.41 13.95
C VAL A 48 -3.89 14.98 12.65
N GLN A 49 -3.50 16.24 12.67
CA GLN A 49 -2.89 16.89 11.50
C GLN A 49 -1.52 16.27 11.22
N GLN A 50 -1.30 15.90 9.96
CA GLN A 50 -0.12 15.14 9.54
C GLN A 50 0.44 15.60 8.21
N LYS A 51 1.76 15.52 8.10
CA LYS A 51 2.49 15.45 6.84
C LYS A 51 2.65 13.99 6.39
N GLN A 52 2.95 13.80 5.12
CA GLN A 52 3.26 12.48 4.59
C GLN A 52 4.61 11.99 5.15
N HIS A 53 4.60 10.83 5.79
CA HIS A 53 5.82 10.16 6.25
C HIS A 53 6.50 9.44 5.09
N GLY A 54 7.75 9.79 4.82
CA GLY A 54 8.58 9.09 3.84
C GLY A 54 9.29 7.88 4.45
N GLY A 55 9.20 6.73 3.78
CA GLY A 55 9.87 5.49 4.16
C GLY A 55 10.36 4.70 2.95
N LEU A 56 11.13 3.65 3.20
CA LEU A 56 11.60 2.74 2.18
C LEU A 56 10.86 1.41 2.26
N THR A 57 10.72 0.77 1.11
CA THR A 57 10.22 -0.61 1.02
C THR A 57 11.07 -1.40 0.04
N GLY A 58 11.23 -2.70 0.30
CA GLY A 58 11.98 -3.58 -0.58
C GLY A 58 11.94 -5.01 -0.13
N GLY A 59 12.12 -5.93 -1.07
CA GLY A 59 12.07 -7.36 -0.79
C GLY A 59 12.07 -8.22 -2.04
N PHE A 60 11.39 -9.35 -1.92
CA PHE A 60 11.31 -10.36 -2.95
C PHE A 60 9.94 -10.34 -3.61
N SER A 61 9.92 -10.61 -4.91
CA SER A 61 8.71 -10.71 -5.72
C SER A 61 8.65 -12.06 -6.41
N MET A 62 7.44 -12.59 -6.57
CA MET A 62 7.16 -13.80 -7.33
C MET A 62 5.92 -13.58 -8.19
N ARG A 63 5.95 -14.10 -9.40
CA ARG A 63 4.84 -14.03 -10.35
C ARG A 63 4.61 -15.39 -10.98
N TYR A 64 3.38 -15.85 -10.91
CA TYR A 64 2.91 -17.04 -11.62
C TYR A 64 1.89 -16.64 -12.68
N THR A 65 2.25 -16.78 -13.94
CA THR A 65 1.35 -16.50 -15.07
C THR A 65 0.51 -17.74 -15.35
N CYS A 66 -0.81 -17.59 -15.19
CA CYS A 66 -1.77 -18.68 -15.29
C CYS A 66 -2.28 -18.83 -16.71
N GLU A 67 -2.68 -17.72 -17.32
CA GLU A 67 -3.42 -17.73 -18.59
C GLU A 67 -3.16 -16.47 -19.40
N LYS A 68 -3.41 -16.58 -20.69
CA LYS A 68 -3.41 -15.49 -21.64
C LYS A 68 -4.68 -15.48 -22.46
N TYR A 69 -5.38 -14.35 -22.47
CA TYR A 69 -6.55 -14.09 -23.26
C TYR A 69 -6.25 -12.99 -24.28
N PHE A 70 -6.08 -13.33 -25.57
CA PHE A 70 -5.69 -12.37 -26.61
C PHE A 70 -4.44 -11.57 -26.26
N LYS A 71 -4.62 -10.32 -25.82
CA LYS A 71 -3.54 -9.41 -25.39
C LYS A 71 -3.42 -9.29 -23.88
N THR A 72 -4.34 -9.90 -23.11
CA THR A 72 -4.36 -9.83 -21.64
C THR A 72 -3.62 -11.03 -21.07
N ILE A 73 -2.64 -10.78 -20.25
CA ILE A 73 -1.86 -11.79 -19.52
C ILE A 73 -2.34 -11.75 -18.06
N CYS A 74 -2.82 -12.89 -17.57
CA CYS A 74 -3.35 -13.03 -16.21
C CYS A 74 -2.32 -13.77 -15.36
N SER A 75 -1.93 -13.16 -14.25
CA SER A 75 -0.94 -13.73 -13.34
C SER A 75 -1.35 -13.51 -11.88
N ILE A 76 -0.83 -14.33 -10.99
CA ILE A 76 -0.79 -14.08 -9.56
C ILE A 76 0.58 -13.47 -9.25
N TYR A 77 0.58 -12.33 -8.58
CA TYR A 77 1.80 -11.62 -8.20
C TYR A 77 1.83 -11.46 -6.68
N ALA A 78 2.85 -11.98 -6.05
CA ALA A 78 3.02 -11.90 -4.60
C ALA A 78 4.39 -11.36 -4.24
N GLU A 79 4.48 -10.70 -3.10
CA GLU A 79 5.72 -10.14 -2.60
C GLU A 79 5.89 -10.42 -1.11
N VAL A 80 7.13 -10.36 -0.65
CA VAL A 80 7.49 -10.29 0.76
C VAL A 80 8.46 -9.14 0.93
N ASN A 81 7.99 -8.05 1.54
CA ASN A 81 8.73 -6.79 1.62
C ASN A 81 8.96 -6.38 3.08
N TYR A 82 10.13 -5.88 3.37
CA TYR A 82 10.34 -4.99 4.49
C TYR A 82 9.82 -3.59 4.12
N ALA A 83 9.09 -2.94 5.02
CA ALA A 83 8.48 -1.65 4.75
C ALA A 83 8.48 -0.75 6.00
N GLN A 84 8.78 0.52 5.79
CA GLN A 84 8.81 1.56 6.81
C GLN A 84 7.62 2.49 6.64
N ALA A 85 6.51 2.19 7.32
CA ALA A 85 5.32 3.02 7.35
C ALA A 85 5.28 3.90 8.60
N GLY A 86 4.42 4.90 8.64
CA GLY A 86 4.27 5.74 9.82
C GLY A 86 3.51 7.02 9.53
N TRP A 87 3.73 8.00 10.39
CA TRP A 87 3.21 9.36 10.22
C TRP A 87 4.19 10.38 10.78
N GLU A 88 4.06 11.60 10.32
CA GLU A 88 4.75 12.78 10.81
C GLU A 88 3.70 13.83 11.12
N GLU A 89 3.71 14.37 12.34
CA GLU A 89 2.71 15.35 12.74
C GLU A 89 3.05 16.72 12.18
N ASP A 90 2.01 17.43 11.77
CA ASP A 90 2.07 18.83 11.39
C ASP A 90 1.55 19.65 12.58
N ILE A 91 2.48 20.03 13.50
CA ILE A 91 2.15 20.69 14.77
C ILE A 91 2.07 22.19 14.52
N LEU A 92 0.85 22.68 14.34
CA LEU A 92 0.55 24.08 14.02
C LEU A 92 -0.21 24.78 15.15
N ASP A 93 -0.05 26.09 15.21
CA ASP A 93 -0.87 27.00 16.03
C ASP A 93 -2.18 27.39 15.31
N LYS A 94 -2.98 28.21 15.95
CA LYS A 94 -4.27 28.69 15.41
C LYS A 94 -4.13 29.55 14.14
N GLU A 95 -2.98 30.13 13.94
CA GLU A 95 -2.60 30.98 12.81
C GLU A 95 -1.94 30.17 11.67
N ASN A 96 -1.90 28.82 11.77
CA ASN A 96 -1.22 27.89 10.86
C ASN A 96 0.30 28.07 10.79
N ASN A 97 0.94 28.60 11.82
CA ASN A 97 2.39 28.64 11.92
C ASN A 97 2.88 27.41 12.73
N PRO A 98 4.11 26.93 12.48
CA PRO A 98 4.71 25.91 13.31
C PRO A 98 4.82 26.34 14.77
N VAL A 99 4.41 25.49 15.70
CA VAL A 99 4.59 25.75 17.13
C VAL A 99 6.07 25.67 17.48
N ILE A 100 6.60 26.73 18.05
CA ILE A 100 8.02 26.87 18.39
C ILE A 100 8.24 26.53 19.88
N ILE A 101 9.22 25.69 20.13
CA ILE A 101 9.66 25.36 21.50
C ILE A 101 10.39 26.59 22.06
N THR A 102 9.94 27.10 23.20
CA THR A 102 10.46 28.33 23.80
C THR A 102 11.94 28.23 24.13
N GLU A 103 12.41 27.06 24.56
CA GLU A 103 13.79 26.82 25.01
C GLU A 103 14.77 26.69 23.83
N THR A 104 14.45 25.89 22.82
CA THR A 104 15.36 25.59 21.71
C THR A 104 15.17 26.51 20.52
N LYS A 105 14.06 27.25 20.44
CA LYS A 105 13.65 28.06 19.28
C LYS A 105 13.42 27.24 18.00
N GLU A 106 13.26 25.91 18.13
CA GLU A 106 12.98 25.01 17.02
C GLU A 106 11.48 24.72 16.93
N ALA A 107 11.01 24.41 15.72
CA ALA A 107 9.66 23.94 15.52
C ALA A 107 9.45 22.58 16.18
N MET A 108 8.33 22.40 16.86
CA MET A 108 7.94 21.11 17.43
C MET A 108 7.79 20.09 16.31
N ALA A 109 8.41 18.92 16.48
CA ALA A 109 8.39 17.85 15.50
C ALA A 109 8.17 16.49 16.17
N TYR A 110 7.23 15.73 15.63
CA TYR A 110 6.99 14.35 16.02
C TYR A 110 6.90 13.47 14.78
N LYS A 111 7.68 12.40 14.77
CA LYS A 111 7.70 11.42 13.70
C LYS A 111 7.70 10.02 14.29
N ARG A 112 6.78 9.18 13.84
CA ARG A 112 6.75 7.77 14.19
C ARG A 112 6.92 6.91 12.97
N THR A 113 7.91 6.02 13.00
CA THR A 113 8.17 5.03 11.95
C THR A 113 7.89 3.65 12.51
N ILE A 114 7.07 2.89 11.81
CA ILE A 114 6.71 1.52 12.14
C ILE A 114 7.20 0.61 11.03
N ASN A 115 7.98 -0.39 11.41
CA ASN A 115 8.56 -1.36 10.49
C ASN A 115 7.66 -2.59 10.40
N TYR A 116 7.38 -3.01 9.16
CA TYR A 116 6.53 -4.16 8.85
C TYR A 116 7.23 -5.14 7.91
N ILE A 117 6.87 -6.41 8.02
CA ILE A 117 6.92 -7.34 6.89
C ILE A 117 5.57 -7.25 6.20
N GLN A 118 5.54 -6.82 4.95
CA GLN A 118 4.32 -6.72 4.14
C GLN A 118 4.28 -7.84 3.11
N VAL A 119 3.11 -8.49 3.02
CA VAL A 119 2.85 -9.59 2.08
C VAL A 119 1.62 -9.23 1.25
N PRO A 120 1.78 -8.51 0.15
CA PRO A 120 0.72 -8.31 -0.83
C PRO A 120 0.56 -9.54 -1.72
N ILE A 121 -0.68 -9.86 -2.08
CA ILE A 121 -1.04 -10.92 -3.03
C ILE A 121 -2.02 -10.33 -4.05
N PHE A 122 -1.62 -10.26 -5.31
CA PHE A 122 -2.38 -9.55 -6.35
C PHE A 122 -2.83 -10.45 -7.47
N ALA A 123 -4.01 -10.16 -7.99
CA ALA A 123 -4.33 -10.42 -9.37
C ALA A 123 -3.57 -9.40 -10.23
N HIS A 124 -2.68 -9.86 -11.09
CA HIS A 124 -1.87 -9.05 -11.99
C HIS A 124 -2.38 -9.25 -13.42
N LEU A 125 -2.89 -8.17 -14.00
CA LEU A 125 -3.38 -8.14 -15.36
C LEU A 125 -2.48 -7.24 -16.20
N ALA A 126 -1.84 -7.79 -17.23
CA ALA A 126 -0.96 -7.05 -18.12
C ALA A 126 -1.47 -7.09 -19.55
N TRP A 127 -1.32 -5.98 -20.26
CA TRP A 127 -1.70 -5.82 -21.67
C TRP A 127 -0.49 -5.43 -22.49
N GLY A 128 -0.24 -6.19 -23.55
CA GLY A 128 0.86 -5.92 -24.47
C GLY A 128 1.48 -7.17 -25.04
N ARG A 129 2.82 -7.21 -25.09
CA ARG A 129 3.60 -8.29 -25.68
C ARG A 129 4.18 -9.19 -24.61
N GLU A 130 3.89 -10.47 -24.66
CA GLU A 130 4.29 -11.46 -23.66
C GLU A 130 5.81 -11.61 -23.47
N THR A 131 6.57 -11.56 -24.57
CA THR A 131 7.97 -11.98 -24.54
C THR A 131 8.97 -10.85 -24.75
N ARG A 132 8.56 -9.74 -25.34
CA ARG A 132 9.46 -8.63 -25.69
C ARG A 132 8.68 -7.32 -25.84
N GLY A 133 9.12 -6.29 -25.17
CA GLY A 133 8.60 -4.94 -25.29
C GLY A 133 7.82 -4.46 -24.08
N LEU A 134 7.08 -3.39 -24.28
CA LEU A 134 6.35 -2.70 -23.23
C LEU A 134 4.96 -3.31 -23.02
N ASN A 135 4.62 -3.53 -21.75
CA ASN A 135 3.28 -3.87 -21.27
C ASN A 135 2.83 -2.82 -20.26
N ILE A 136 1.54 -2.59 -20.18
CA ILE A 136 0.91 -1.84 -19.08
C ILE A 136 0.21 -2.87 -18.22
N PHE A 137 0.25 -2.68 -16.89
CA PHE A 137 -0.39 -3.63 -15.99
C PHE A 137 -1.17 -2.95 -14.86
N VAL A 138 -2.09 -3.71 -14.30
CA VAL A 138 -2.84 -3.38 -13.08
C VAL A 138 -2.63 -4.52 -12.08
N ASN A 139 -2.36 -4.16 -10.84
CA ASN A 139 -2.31 -5.04 -9.68
C ASN A 139 -3.49 -4.70 -8.76
N ALA A 140 -4.23 -5.69 -8.30
CA ALA A 140 -5.28 -5.49 -7.31
C ALA A 140 -5.35 -6.71 -6.39
N GLY A 141 -5.47 -6.47 -5.08
CA GLY A 141 -5.62 -7.56 -4.13
C GLY A 141 -5.39 -7.17 -2.68
N PRO A 142 -5.45 -8.15 -1.77
CA PRO A 142 -5.17 -7.96 -0.36
C PRO A 142 -3.68 -7.75 -0.09
N GLN A 143 -3.40 -6.98 0.94
CA GLN A 143 -2.06 -6.82 1.51
C GLN A 143 -2.14 -7.01 3.01
N PHE A 144 -1.22 -7.80 3.54
CA PHE A 144 -1.06 -8.06 4.96
C PHE A 144 0.25 -7.49 5.46
N GLY A 145 0.27 -6.98 6.69
CA GLY A 145 1.45 -6.43 7.33
C GLY A 145 1.65 -7.00 8.72
N LEU A 146 2.84 -7.54 9.00
CA LEU A 146 3.23 -8.00 10.32
C LEU A 146 4.16 -6.96 10.96
N TYR A 147 3.75 -6.43 12.11
CA TYR A 147 4.56 -5.49 12.89
C TYR A 147 5.87 -6.15 13.35
N LEU A 148 6.97 -5.43 13.17
CA LEU A 148 8.29 -5.83 13.66
C LEU A 148 8.73 -4.96 14.83
N SER A 149 8.78 -3.66 14.60
CA SER A 149 9.25 -2.67 15.57
C SER A 149 8.72 -1.29 15.23
N ASP A 150 8.78 -0.38 16.16
CA ASP A 150 8.54 1.04 15.90
C ASP A 150 9.61 1.91 16.57
N SER A 151 9.79 3.09 16.02
CA SER A 151 10.67 4.13 16.56
C SER A 151 9.98 5.48 16.49
N GLN A 152 10.19 6.26 17.54
CA GLN A 152 9.66 7.61 17.66
C GLN A 152 10.84 8.58 17.66
N LYS A 153 10.69 9.70 16.96
CA LYS A 153 11.61 10.82 16.97
C LYS A 153 10.82 12.06 17.32
N THR A 154 11.17 12.69 18.42
CA THR A 154 10.58 13.93 18.90
C THR A 154 11.69 14.84 19.43
N ASN A 155 11.51 16.14 19.30
CA ASN A 155 12.41 17.15 19.86
C ASN A 155 11.83 17.84 21.11
N PHE A 156 10.69 17.33 21.63
CA PHE A 156 10.05 17.83 22.85
C PHE A 156 9.70 16.68 23.81
N SER A 157 9.51 17.02 25.10
CA SER A 157 9.06 16.06 26.10
C SER A 157 7.56 16.25 26.35
N VAL A 158 6.78 15.18 26.16
CA VAL A 158 5.32 15.19 26.38
C VAL A 158 4.99 15.39 27.87
N GLU A 159 5.86 14.90 28.76
CA GLU A 159 5.68 15.01 30.22
C GLU A 159 5.94 16.41 30.76
N HIS A 160 6.72 17.22 30.06
CA HIS A 160 7.16 18.55 30.48
C HIS A 160 6.61 19.67 29.62
N MET A 161 5.53 19.42 28.87
CA MET A 161 4.87 20.49 28.11
C MET A 161 4.23 21.47 29.09
N PRO A 162 4.72 22.72 29.24
CA PRO A 162 4.03 23.74 30.01
C PRO A 162 2.64 23.94 29.40
N ALA A 163 1.64 24.13 30.23
CA ALA A 163 0.27 24.41 29.80
C ALA A 163 0.15 25.64 28.87
N THR A 164 1.16 26.52 28.92
CA THR A 164 1.30 27.73 28.09
C THR A 164 1.85 27.46 26.68
N ASP A 165 2.61 26.36 26.47
CA ASP A 165 3.15 26.01 25.13
C ASP A 165 2.14 25.21 24.32
N ASN A 166 0.99 24.92 24.88
CA ASN A 166 -0.05 24.10 24.26
C ASN A 166 -0.93 24.93 23.27
N ASN A 167 -0.29 25.74 22.43
CA ASN A 167 -0.97 26.51 21.39
C ASN A 167 -1.26 25.69 20.12
N ARG A 168 -1.21 24.36 20.23
CA ARG A 168 -1.51 23.44 19.14
C ARG A 168 -2.97 23.56 18.73
N VAL A 169 -3.24 23.60 17.42
CA VAL A 169 -4.60 23.52 16.87
C VAL A 169 -5.24 22.17 17.22
N SER A 170 -4.46 21.09 17.11
CA SER A 170 -4.92 19.76 17.48
C SER A 170 -4.63 19.48 18.96
N PRO A 171 -5.67 19.36 19.82
CA PRO A 171 -5.48 18.97 21.22
C PRO A 171 -5.21 17.47 21.38
N VAL A 172 -5.21 16.70 20.27
CA VAL A 172 -5.04 15.25 20.27
C VAL A 172 -3.55 14.94 20.33
N VAL A 173 -3.10 14.38 21.44
CA VAL A 173 -1.69 14.03 21.72
C VAL A 173 -1.53 12.58 22.20
N ALA A 174 -2.61 11.81 22.28
CA ALA A 174 -2.57 10.44 22.78
C ALA A 174 -1.67 9.52 21.95
N GLN A 175 -1.58 9.76 20.62
CA GLN A 175 -0.73 8.99 19.70
C GLN A 175 0.77 9.10 20.03
N ASP A 176 1.20 10.16 20.70
CA ASP A 176 2.61 10.42 21.04
C ASP A 176 3.14 9.38 22.04
N THR A 177 2.28 8.87 22.90
CA THR A 177 2.64 7.93 23.99
C THR A 177 2.06 6.52 23.82
N MET A 178 1.03 6.34 23.00
CA MET A 178 0.37 5.05 22.85
C MET A 178 1.26 4.01 22.17
N ALA A 179 1.32 2.80 22.75
CA ALA A 179 1.96 1.67 22.13
C ALA A 179 1.11 1.07 20.99
N VAL A 180 1.76 0.54 19.95
CA VAL A 180 1.09 -0.20 18.89
C VAL A 180 0.40 -1.43 19.49
N LYS A 181 -0.93 -1.49 19.42
CA LYS A 181 -1.74 -2.57 20.01
C LYS A 181 -1.92 -3.73 19.04
N ASN A 182 -2.26 -3.43 17.80
CA ASN A 182 -2.50 -4.44 16.77
C ASN A 182 -1.22 -4.66 15.96
N LYS A 183 -0.71 -5.88 16.03
CA LYS A 183 0.52 -6.27 15.32
C LYS A 183 0.27 -6.77 13.90
N LEU A 184 -0.98 -6.99 13.53
CA LEU A 184 -1.40 -7.39 12.19
C LEU A 184 -2.11 -6.20 11.53
N ASP A 185 -1.56 -5.71 10.43
CA ASP A 185 -2.21 -4.79 9.51
C ASP A 185 -2.75 -5.57 8.31
N TYR A 186 -3.88 -5.16 7.78
CA TYR A 186 -4.47 -5.74 6.58
C TYR A 186 -5.31 -4.71 5.84
N GLY A 187 -5.37 -4.87 4.54
CA GLY A 187 -6.10 -3.94 3.68
C GLY A 187 -6.09 -4.36 2.23
N ILE A 188 -6.46 -3.41 1.38
CA ILE A 188 -6.55 -3.60 -0.06
C ILE A 188 -5.55 -2.67 -0.73
N ALA A 189 -4.83 -3.20 -1.72
CA ALA A 189 -3.92 -2.41 -2.53
C ALA A 189 -4.29 -2.49 -4.00
N LEU A 190 -4.12 -1.36 -4.69
CA LEU A 190 -4.31 -1.19 -6.12
C LEU A 190 -3.05 -0.55 -6.70
N GLY A 191 -2.48 -1.14 -7.73
CA GLY A 191 -1.30 -0.67 -8.43
C GLY A 191 -1.51 -0.52 -9.92
N LEU A 192 -0.86 0.46 -10.50
CA LEU A 192 -0.77 0.68 -11.95
C LEU A 192 0.71 0.76 -12.31
N GLY A 193 1.08 0.16 -13.43
CA GLY A 193 2.48 0.20 -13.82
C GLY A 193 2.74 -0.16 -15.27
N ALA A 194 4.03 -0.08 -15.60
CA ALA A 194 4.56 -0.49 -16.88
C ALA A 194 5.65 -1.55 -16.68
N GLU A 195 5.66 -2.53 -17.54
CA GLU A 195 6.63 -3.61 -17.56
C GLU A 195 7.35 -3.62 -18.91
N TYR A 196 8.66 -3.68 -18.87
CA TYR A 196 9.48 -3.89 -20.06
C TYR A 196 10.16 -5.26 -20.01
N SER A 197 9.77 -6.12 -20.94
CA SER A 197 10.25 -7.50 -21.03
C SER A 197 11.37 -7.62 -22.04
N ILE A 198 12.50 -8.21 -21.64
CA ILE A 198 13.65 -8.50 -22.51
C ILE A 198 13.85 -10.02 -22.54
N PRO A 199 13.82 -10.65 -23.74
CA PRO A 199 14.02 -12.08 -23.85
C PRO A 199 15.33 -12.55 -23.25
N LYS A 200 15.31 -13.60 -22.45
CA LYS A 200 16.45 -14.22 -21.75
C LYS A 200 17.08 -13.34 -20.66
N VAL A 201 16.65 -12.10 -20.49
CA VAL A 201 17.13 -11.22 -19.41
C VAL A 201 16.12 -11.20 -18.29
N GLY A 202 14.86 -10.86 -18.56
CA GLY A 202 13.80 -10.76 -17.55
C GLY A 202 12.86 -9.58 -17.78
N HIS A 203 12.23 -9.17 -16.72
CA HIS A 203 11.17 -8.17 -16.71
C HIS A 203 11.50 -7.04 -15.74
N PHE A 204 11.48 -5.82 -16.23
CA PHE A 204 11.64 -4.61 -15.45
C PHE A 204 10.27 -3.97 -15.27
N LEU A 205 9.83 -3.80 -14.03
CA LEU A 205 8.53 -3.24 -13.70
C LEU A 205 8.71 -1.91 -12.96
N ALA A 206 7.91 -0.92 -13.34
CA ALA A 206 7.74 0.32 -12.59
C ALA A 206 6.27 0.45 -12.21
N GLU A 207 5.98 0.63 -10.94
CA GLU A 207 4.63 0.61 -10.36
C GLU A 207 4.40 1.80 -9.43
N ALA A 208 3.22 2.41 -9.53
CA ALA A 208 2.65 3.28 -8.53
C ALA A 208 1.47 2.54 -7.87
N ARG A 209 1.54 2.37 -6.55
CA ARG A 209 0.58 1.57 -5.76
C ARG A 209 -0.04 2.42 -4.67
N TYR A 210 -1.33 2.29 -4.48
CA TYR A 210 -2.06 2.81 -3.34
C TYR A 210 -2.53 1.66 -2.45
N TYR A 211 -2.30 1.77 -1.14
CA TYR A 211 -2.79 0.84 -0.14
C TYR A 211 -3.73 1.55 0.81
N TYR A 212 -4.88 0.94 1.06
CA TYR A 212 -5.86 1.36 2.06
C TYR A 212 -5.96 0.29 3.15
N GLY A 213 -5.48 0.63 4.35
CA GLY A 213 -5.56 -0.22 5.52
C GLY A 213 -6.99 -0.31 6.04
N LEU A 214 -7.44 -1.52 6.34
CA LEU A 214 -8.72 -1.81 7.00
C LEU A 214 -8.51 -2.07 8.49
N GLY A 215 -7.29 -2.46 8.88
CA GLY A 215 -6.89 -2.63 10.26
C GLY A 215 -6.60 -1.30 10.96
N ASN A 216 -6.73 -1.27 12.27
CA ASN A 216 -6.33 -0.14 13.10
C ASN A 216 -5.00 -0.45 13.80
N ILE A 217 -4.12 0.55 13.92
CA ILE A 217 -2.84 0.45 14.65
C ILE A 217 -3.11 0.32 16.15
N TYR A 218 -4.01 1.15 16.63
CA TYR A 218 -4.53 1.12 18.00
C TYR A 218 -5.85 0.33 18.06
N GLY A 219 -6.33 0.02 19.25
CA GLY A 219 -7.62 -0.65 19.38
C GLY A 219 -8.77 0.25 18.87
N ALA A 220 -9.86 -0.37 18.45
CA ALA A 220 -11.07 0.30 17.95
C ALA A 220 -12.29 0.03 18.87
N SER A 221 -12.07 -0.34 20.12
CA SER A 221 -13.15 -0.54 21.08
C SER A 221 -13.64 0.80 21.62
N LYS A 222 -14.85 0.84 22.21
CA LYS A 222 -15.40 2.04 22.87
C LYS A 222 -14.54 2.58 24.03
N ARG A 223 -13.55 1.80 24.48
CA ARG A 223 -12.62 2.17 25.57
C ARG A 223 -11.30 2.74 25.03
N ASP A 224 -11.04 2.57 23.74
CA ASP A 224 -9.82 3.08 23.11
C ASP A 224 -10.00 4.56 22.76
N TYR A 225 -8.92 5.33 22.84
CA TYR A 225 -8.94 6.77 22.54
C TYR A 225 -9.29 7.04 21.08
N PHE A 226 -8.72 6.26 20.15
CA PHE A 226 -9.00 6.38 18.73
C PHE A 226 -10.06 5.36 18.29
N GLY A 227 -11.15 5.86 17.69
CA GLY A 227 -12.13 5.02 17.02
C GLY A 227 -11.63 4.47 15.68
N LYS A 228 -10.65 5.16 15.07
CA LYS A 228 -10.01 4.81 13.80
C LYS A 228 -8.53 5.19 13.84
N SER A 229 -7.66 4.32 13.29
CA SER A 229 -6.23 4.56 13.13
C SER A 229 -5.66 3.63 12.04
N ASN A 230 -6.11 3.84 10.78
CA ASN A 230 -5.75 2.98 9.66
C ASN A 230 -4.77 3.65 8.70
N TYR A 231 -3.94 2.86 8.03
CA TYR A 231 -2.96 3.36 7.06
C TYR A 231 -3.57 3.75 5.73
N GLY A 232 -3.02 4.85 5.16
CA GLY A 232 -3.02 5.14 3.74
C GLY A 232 -1.57 5.18 3.25
N GLN A 233 -1.23 4.44 2.19
CA GLN A 233 0.14 4.40 1.68
C GLN A 233 0.14 4.58 0.16
N ILE A 234 1.06 5.41 -0.33
CA ILE A 234 1.39 5.52 -1.76
C ILE A 234 2.81 5.01 -1.93
N VAL A 235 3.02 4.05 -2.81
CA VAL A 235 4.32 3.42 -3.05
C VAL A 235 4.72 3.58 -4.51
N LEU A 236 5.90 4.13 -4.74
CA LEU A 236 6.56 4.12 -6.05
C LEU A 236 7.64 3.05 -6.03
N LYS A 237 7.53 2.05 -6.90
CA LYS A 237 8.31 0.83 -6.85
C LYS A 237 8.93 0.48 -8.18
N LEU A 238 10.15 -0.04 -8.12
CA LEU A 238 10.83 -0.71 -9.23
C LEU A 238 11.03 -2.17 -8.86
N SER A 239 10.78 -3.07 -9.81
CA SER A 239 10.98 -4.51 -9.62
C SER A 239 11.72 -5.10 -10.83
N TYR A 240 12.52 -6.11 -10.55
CA TYR A 240 13.15 -6.93 -11.57
C TYR A 240 12.79 -8.39 -11.34
N LEU A 241 12.24 -9.04 -12.37
CA LEU A 241 11.87 -10.46 -12.33
C LEU A 241 12.62 -11.21 -13.41
N PHE A 242 13.07 -12.42 -13.10
CA PHE A 242 13.65 -13.36 -14.05
C PHE A 242 12.84 -14.65 -14.09
N ASP A 243 12.68 -15.20 -15.30
CA ASP A 243 11.90 -16.41 -15.52
C ASP A 243 12.64 -17.65 -15.03
N ILE A 244 12.01 -18.44 -14.18
CA ILE A 244 12.48 -19.75 -13.74
C ILE A 244 11.94 -20.83 -14.68
N THR A 245 10.62 -20.76 -14.95
CA THR A 245 9.96 -21.67 -15.89
C THR A 245 9.22 -20.86 -16.93
N ARG A 246 9.17 -21.38 -18.14
CA ARG A 246 8.45 -20.76 -19.26
C ARG A 246 7.77 -21.80 -20.11
N THR A 247 6.51 -21.60 -20.39
CA THR A 247 5.75 -22.44 -21.30
C THR A 247 6.34 -22.35 -22.70
N LYS A 248 6.75 -23.48 -23.27
CA LYS A 248 7.16 -23.53 -24.67
C LYS A 248 5.91 -23.35 -25.53
N ASN A 249 5.87 -22.28 -26.31
CA ASN A 249 4.80 -22.08 -27.29
C ASN A 249 4.80 -23.28 -28.27
N VAL A 250 3.86 -24.18 -28.08
CA VAL A 250 3.56 -25.20 -29.10
C VAL A 250 2.93 -24.46 -30.26
N LYS A 251 3.68 -24.23 -31.33
CA LYS A 251 3.10 -23.74 -32.58
C LYS A 251 2.02 -24.74 -32.97
N ARG A 252 0.74 -24.37 -32.80
CA ARG A 252 -0.34 -25.11 -33.49
C ARG A 252 -0.06 -24.94 -34.95
N LYS A 253 0.26 -26.08 -35.62
CA LYS A 253 0.25 -26.22 -37.09
C LYS A 253 -1.17 -26.09 -37.62
#